data_1c4e04f7fd59490433b26db2ea50380e
#
_entry.id   1c4e04f7fd59490433b26db2ea50380e
#
_cell.length_a   1.000
_cell.length_b   1.000
_cell.length_c   1.000
_cell.angle_alpha   90.00
_cell.angle_beta   90.00
_cell.angle_gamma   90.00
#
_symmetry.space_group_name_H-M   'P 1'
#
loop_
_entity.id
_entity.type
_entity.pdbx_description
1 polymer ?
#
loop_
_entity_poly.entity_id
_entity_poly.type
_entity_poly.pdbx_seq_one_letter_code
_entity_poly.pdbx_strand_id
1 'polypeptide(L)'
;HLYKYHLWTNGMPAPLQNFTVGSERTLDVLIVGGGGGGGGYAAGGGGAGGVLYGQITATEDLTARTVTIGGGGTGGTSWNNPGADGGSSSIILNGVTCTSNGGGGGRGAENTAVGRTGASAGGGSRSRTSAASASFPPVSTPGGTLTGYAHGSSGGTSPSHPRYSGGAGGGSGGAALQAWDNNKGGTGGTAACFPKFAGGYLPGNYVPAGYRVQIGGGAYAAGGGGGKEDSQNADGQGGAGGVGGGGMGGYPHGATQGQAGFNYGCGGGGGGYSNGPGDRGGDGAAGVVMVRYPMGLAAKNSGA
;
A
#
# COMPACT_ATOMS: atom_id res chain seq x y z
N HIS A 1 7.36 28.60 -7.14
CA HIS A 1 6.75 28.67 -5.80
C HIS A 1 7.50 27.72 -4.87
N LEU A 2 7.86 28.21 -3.68
CA LEU A 2 8.39 27.38 -2.60
C LEU A 2 7.20 26.74 -1.88
N TYR A 3 7.29 25.42 -1.61
CA TYR A 3 6.29 24.69 -0.85
C TYR A 3 6.87 24.26 0.49
N LYS A 4 6.06 24.29 1.54
CA LYS A 4 6.35 23.65 2.81
C LYS A 4 5.72 22.26 2.79
N TYR A 5 6.48 21.24 3.24
CA TYR A 5 6.05 19.86 3.32
C TYR A 5 6.02 19.39 4.77
N HIS A 6 5.00 18.63 5.11
CA HIS A 6 4.90 17.86 6.32
C HIS A 6 4.74 16.41 5.93
N LEU A 7 5.51 15.54 6.57
CA LEU A 7 5.54 14.11 6.31
C LEU A 7 5.47 13.36 7.62
N TRP A 8 4.56 12.41 7.73
CA TRP A 8 4.44 11.49 8.87
C TRP A 8 4.54 10.05 8.39
N THR A 9 5.44 9.30 9.02
CA THR A 9 5.68 7.88 8.74
C THR A 9 5.58 7.05 10.02
N ASN A 10 5.43 5.75 9.88
CA ASN A 10 5.43 4.84 11.03
C ASN A 10 6.78 4.93 11.77
N GLY A 11 6.72 4.96 13.11
CA GLY A 11 7.90 5.08 13.97
C GLY A 11 8.44 6.50 14.19
N MET A 12 7.83 7.54 13.61
CA MET A 12 8.18 8.92 13.98
C MET A 12 7.70 9.26 15.40
N PRO A 13 8.55 9.87 16.23
CA PRO A 13 8.16 10.27 17.59
C PRO A 13 7.06 11.35 17.57
N ALA A 14 6.15 11.28 18.53
CA ALA A 14 4.96 12.14 18.66
C ALA A 14 5.18 13.67 18.49
N PRO A 15 6.29 14.29 18.93
CA PRO A 15 6.47 15.75 18.81
C PRO A 15 6.61 16.27 17.37
N LEU A 16 6.88 15.41 16.39
CA LEU A 16 6.93 15.80 14.97
C LEU A 16 5.54 15.82 14.30
N GLN A 17 4.49 15.44 15.02
CA GLN A 17 3.13 15.39 14.52
C GLN A 17 2.41 16.74 14.53
N ASN A 18 3.02 17.77 15.13
CA ASN A 18 2.42 19.10 15.17
C ASN A 18 2.74 19.88 13.91
N PHE A 19 1.73 20.20 13.12
CA PHE A 19 1.86 21.22 12.10
C PHE A 19 0.82 22.32 12.35
N THR A 20 1.22 23.54 12.07
CA THR A 20 0.33 24.69 12.17
C THR A 20 0.21 25.31 10.78
N VAL A 21 -1.01 25.45 10.33
CA VAL A 21 -1.35 26.11 9.07
C VAL A 21 -2.47 27.10 9.37
N GLY A 22 -2.27 28.36 9.01
CA GLY A 22 -3.33 29.38 9.13
C GLY A 22 -4.53 29.07 8.23
N SER A 23 -5.68 29.58 8.63
CA SER A 23 -6.91 29.55 7.83
C SER A 23 -6.70 30.07 6.40
N GLU A 24 -7.62 29.72 5.49
CA GLU A 24 -7.64 30.13 4.07
C GLU A 24 -6.47 29.63 3.20
N ARG A 25 -5.60 28.77 3.73
CA ARG A 25 -4.53 28.15 2.93
C ARG A 25 -5.03 26.89 2.21
N THR A 26 -4.70 26.80 0.93
CA THR A 26 -4.93 25.58 0.16
C THR A 26 -3.81 24.59 0.42
N LEU A 27 -4.19 23.40 0.83
CA LEU A 27 -3.32 22.26 1.13
C LEU A 27 -3.47 21.19 0.05
N ASP A 28 -2.38 20.70 -0.50
CA ASP A 28 -2.37 19.39 -1.17
C ASP A 28 -2.19 18.33 -0.09
N VAL A 29 -3.04 17.33 -0.07
CA VAL A 29 -3.09 16.27 0.95
C VAL A 29 -2.98 14.92 0.30
N LEU A 30 -2.14 14.04 0.85
CA LEU A 30 -2.01 12.64 0.49
C LEU A 30 -2.01 11.79 1.77
N ILE A 31 -2.91 10.83 1.85
CA ILE A 31 -3.03 9.88 2.96
C ILE A 31 -3.00 8.48 2.39
N VAL A 32 -2.05 7.66 2.81
CA VAL A 32 -1.87 6.28 2.34
C VAL A 32 -2.02 5.33 3.52
N GLY A 33 -2.91 4.39 3.43
CA GLY A 33 -3.05 3.29 4.40
C GLY A 33 -1.91 2.28 4.27
N GLY A 34 -1.68 1.44 5.27
CA GLY A 34 -0.72 0.35 5.19
C GLY A 34 -1.14 -0.73 4.21
N GLY A 35 -0.20 -1.35 3.50
CA GLY A 35 -0.45 -2.50 2.65
C GLY A 35 -0.68 -3.78 3.43
N GLY A 36 -1.44 -4.73 2.91
CA GLY A 36 -1.65 -6.06 3.48
C GLY A 36 -0.42 -6.96 3.29
N GLY A 37 -0.22 -7.91 4.18
CA GLY A 37 0.79 -8.96 4.02
C GLY A 37 0.35 -10.04 3.04
N GLY A 38 1.29 -10.71 2.38
CA GLY A 38 1.05 -11.90 1.57
C GLY A 38 0.77 -13.13 2.42
N GLY A 39 0.00 -14.08 1.93
CA GLY A 39 -0.25 -15.36 2.58
C GLY A 39 0.97 -16.30 2.51
N GLY A 40 1.01 -17.32 3.37
CA GLY A 40 2.04 -18.35 3.33
C GLY A 40 1.67 -19.51 2.39
N TYR A 41 2.65 -20.10 1.69
CA TYR A 41 2.55 -21.28 0.84
C TYR A 41 1.63 -21.17 -0.40
N ALA A 42 2.22 -21.06 -1.60
CA ALA A 42 1.50 -20.92 -2.89
C ALA A 42 0.31 -19.96 -2.80
N ALA A 43 0.53 -18.88 -2.15
CA ALA A 43 -0.49 -18.03 -1.54
C ALA A 43 -0.74 -16.76 -2.32
N GLY A 44 -1.83 -16.10 -1.97
CA GLY A 44 -2.15 -14.79 -2.51
C GLY A 44 -1.21 -13.69 -2.02
N GLY A 45 -0.92 -12.72 -2.87
CA GLY A 45 -0.25 -11.47 -2.47
C GLY A 45 -1.18 -10.55 -1.69
N GLY A 46 -0.63 -9.69 -0.84
CA GLY A 46 -1.36 -8.66 -0.11
C GLY A 46 -1.84 -7.53 -1.01
N GLY A 47 -3.01 -6.99 -0.72
CA GLY A 47 -3.54 -5.80 -1.38
C GLY A 47 -2.85 -4.52 -0.92
N ALA A 48 -2.87 -3.51 -1.74
CA ALA A 48 -2.38 -2.19 -1.40
C ALA A 48 -3.29 -1.47 -0.38
N GLY A 49 -2.73 -0.59 0.43
CA GLY A 49 -3.49 0.39 1.19
C GLY A 49 -4.21 1.36 0.26
N GLY A 50 -5.30 1.94 0.72
CA GLY A 50 -5.99 2.99 0.01
C GLY A 50 -5.16 4.26 -0.05
N VAL A 51 -5.47 5.11 -1.01
CA VAL A 51 -4.89 6.45 -1.09
C VAL A 51 -6.01 7.48 -1.16
N LEU A 52 -6.03 8.42 -0.23
CA LEU A 52 -6.83 9.65 -0.34
C LEU A 52 -5.92 10.79 -0.82
N TYR A 53 -6.36 11.45 -1.88
CA TYR A 53 -5.63 12.58 -2.46
C TYR A 53 -6.56 13.70 -2.88
N GLY A 54 -6.15 14.94 -2.65
CA GLY A 54 -6.89 16.10 -3.11
C GLY A 54 -6.35 17.41 -2.57
N GLN A 55 -7.10 18.47 -2.84
CA GLN A 55 -6.85 19.81 -2.29
C GLN A 55 -7.95 20.17 -1.29
N ILE A 56 -7.53 20.72 -0.16
CA ILE A 56 -8.42 21.22 0.86
C ILE A 56 -8.01 22.64 1.22
N THR A 57 -8.96 23.56 1.27
CA THR A 57 -8.75 24.87 1.88
C THR A 57 -8.98 24.77 3.38
N ALA A 58 -8.01 25.16 4.18
CA ALA A 58 -8.15 25.19 5.63
C ALA A 58 -9.19 26.27 6.00
N THR A 59 -10.29 25.88 6.63
CA THR A 59 -11.35 26.80 7.11
C THR A 59 -11.10 27.30 8.53
N GLU A 60 -10.13 26.70 9.21
CA GLU A 60 -9.70 27.03 10.57
C GLU A 60 -8.17 26.91 10.68
N ASP A 61 -7.60 27.48 11.72
CA ASP A 61 -6.20 27.24 12.03
C ASP A 61 -5.98 25.76 12.41
N LEU A 62 -5.27 25.04 11.54
CA LEU A 62 -4.95 23.64 11.77
C LEU A 62 -3.73 23.56 12.69
N THR A 63 -3.98 23.52 13.99
CA THR A 63 -2.94 23.36 15.02
C THR A 63 -3.03 22.00 15.68
N ALA A 64 -1.89 21.38 15.96
CA ALA A 64 -1.76 20.16 16.76
C ALA A 64 -2.77 19.06 16.43
N ARG A 65 -2.96 18.72 15.15
CA ARG A 65 -3.91 17.69 14.73
C ARG A 65 -3.29 16.30 14.90
N THR A 66 -4.09 15.37 15.40
CA THR A 66 -3.68 13.98 15.50
C THR A 66 -3.53 13.37 14.12
N VAL A 67 -2.36 12.80 13.86
CA VAL A 67 -2.07 12.00 12.66
C VAL A 67 -1.81 10.57 13.10
N THR A 68 -2.49 9.63 12.48
CA THR A 68 -2.29 8.18 12.69
C THR A 68 -1.71 7.58 11.43
N ILE A 69 -0.67 6.75 11.57
CA ILE A 69 -0.06 6.03 10.45
C ILE A 69 -0.32 4.55 10.63
N GLY A 70 -0.97 3.94 9.64
CA GLY A 70 -1.24 2.52 9.60
C GLY A 70 0.04 1.71 9.36
N GLY A 71 0.26 0.68 10.18
CA GLY A 71 1.32 -0.31 9.94
C GLY A 71 1.02 -1.17 8.71
N GLY A 72 2.05 -1.75 8.10
CA GLY A 72 1.88 -2.83 7.14
C GLY A 72 1.40 -4.12 7.81
N GLY A 73 0.62 -4.92 7.11
CA GLY A 73 0.20 -6.25 7.56
C GLY A 73 1.37 -7.24 7.52
N THR A 74 1.49 -8.10 8.52
CA THR A 74 2.50 -9.16 8.54
C THR A 74 2.19 -10.26 7.54
N GLY A 75 3.21 -10.82 6.91
CA GLY A 75 3.07 -11.98 6.02
C GLY A 75 2.71 -13.26 6.78
N GLY A 76 1.95 -14.15 6.14
CA GLY A 76 1.62 -15.47 6.67
C GLY A 76 2.87 -16.34 6.87
N THR A 77 2.95 -17.04 8.01
CA THR A 77 4.18 -17.74 8.44
C THR A 77 4.21 -19.23 8.12
N SER A 78 3.10 -19.80 7.67
CA SER A 78 2.97 -21.24 7.41
C SER A 78 1.88 -21.52 6.38
N TRP A 79 1.72 -22.80 6.02
CA TRP A 79 0.80 -23.36 5.02
C TRP A 79 -0.57 -22.65 4.90
N ASN A 80 -1.31 -22.52 5.99
CA ASN A 80 -2.68 -21.99 5.94
C ASN A 80 -2.81 -20.56 6.48
N ASN A 81 -1.70 -19.95 6.85
CA ASN A 81 -1.77 -18.63 7.46
C ASN A 81 -1.96 -17.54 6.40
N PRO A 82 -3.07 -16.83 6.45
CA PRO A 82 -3.24 -15.64 5.64
C PRO A 82 -2.26 -14.54 6.10
N GLY A 83 -1.92 -13.64 5.21
CA GLY A 83 -1.33 -12.37 5.61
C GLY A 83 -2.33 -11.54 6.41
N ALA A 84 -1.83 -10.70 7.29
CA ALA A 84 -2.63 -9.75 8.02
C ALA A 84 -3.04 -8.56 7.13
N ASP A 85 -4.16 -7.92 7.48
CA ASP A 85 -4.55 -6.67 6.85
C ASP A 85 -3.61 -5.53 7.28
N GLY A 86 -3.41 -4.56 6.42
CA GLY A 86 -2.74 -3.31 6.76
C GLY A 86 -3.59 -2.42 7.66
N GLY A 87 -2.96 -1.54 8.41
CA GLY A 87 -3.62 -0.55 9.25
C GLY A 87 -4.09 0.68 8.48
N SER A 88 -5.07 1.39 9.02
CA SER A 88 -5.56 2.65 8.45
C SER A 88 -4.68 3.83 8.86
N SER A 89 -4.47 4.78 7.93
CA SER A 89 -3.85 6.08 8.21
C SER A 89 -4.91 7.18 8.22
N SER A 90 -4.77 8.17 9.11
CA SER A 90 -5.74 9.27 9.19
C SER A 90 -5.12 10.59 9.64
N ILE A 91 -5.81 11.68 9.29
CA ILE A 91 -5.57 13.06 9.77
C ILE A 91 -6.90 13.78 9.92
N ILE A 92 -7.00 14.68 10.88
CA ILE A 92 -8.18 15.54 11.04
C ILE A 92 -7.96 16.84 10.27
N LEU A 93 -8.86 17.17 9.35
CA LEU A 93 -8.84 18.38 8.53
C LEU A 93 -10.22 19.06 8.60
N ASN A 94 -10.24 20.34 8.93
CA ASN A 94 -11.50 21.12 9.07
C ASN A 94 -12.57 20.40 9.92
N GLY A 95 -12.18 19.81 11.05
CA GLY A 95 -13.08 19.07 11.94
C GLY A 95 -13.47 17.66 11.45
N VAL A 96 -13.07 17.25 10.24
CA VAL A 96 -13.41 15.93 9.67
C VAL A 96 -12.20 15.00 9.74
N THR A 97 -12.39 13.77 10.25
CA THR A 97 -11.38 12.73 10.21
C THR A 97 -11.31 12.11 8.81
N CYS A 98 -10.23 12.38 8.08
CA CYS A 98 -9.94 11.79 6.78
C CYS A 98 -9.16 10.50 6.99
N THR A 99 -9.77 9.35 6.71
CA THR A 99 -9.17 8.02 6.95
C THR A 99 -8.95 7.28 5.64
N SER A 100 -7.74 6.84 5.41
CA SER A 100 -7.37 5.91 4.34
C SER A 100 -7.20 4.51 4.91
N ASN A 101 -8.03 3.56 4.47
CA ASN A 101 -8.04 2.19 4.98
C ASN A 101 -6.81 1.40 4.52
N GLY A 102 -6.44 0.39 5.30
CA GLY A 102 -5.39 -0.54 4.94
C GLY A 102 -5.80 -1.51 3.84
N GLY A 103 -4.82 -2.15 3.20
CA GLY A 103 -5.01 -3.21 2.21
C GLY A 103 -5.34 -4.55 2.85
N GLY A 104 -6.09 -5.39 2.15
CA GLY A 104 -6.43 -6.74 2.60
C GLY A 104 -5.25 -7.70 2.50
N GLY A 105 -5.12 -8.60 3.47
CA GLY A 105 -4.10 -9.65 3.45
C GLY A 105 -4.37 -10.72 2.37
N GLY A 106 -3.30 -11.28 1.82
CA GLY A 106 -3.36 -12.43 0.91
C GLY A 106 -3.74 -13.73 1.65
N ARG A 107 -4.40 -14.66 0.97
CA ARG A 107 -4.78 -15.95 1.57
C ARG A 107 -3.67 -16.97 1.48
N GLY A 108 -3.57 -17.82 2.52
CA GLY A 108 -2.77 -19.04 2.53
C GLY A 108 -3.37 -20.14 1.66
N ALA A 109 -2.75 -21.32 1.64
CA ALA A 109 -3.04 -22.42 0.71
C ALA A 109 -4.40 -23.09 0.81
N GLU A 110 -5.28 -22.73 1.74
CA GLU A 110 -6.58 -23.38 1.90
C GLU A 110 -7.46 -23.30 0.66
N ASN A 111 -8.07 -24.43 0.32
CA ASN A 111 -8.82 -24.67 -0.92
C ASN A 111 -10.10 -23.84 -1.09
N THR A 112 -10.49 -23.00 -0.15
CA THR A 112 -11.82 -22.38 -0.15
C THR A 112 -11.85 -20.86 0.06
N ALA A 113 -10.73 -20.19 0.25
CA ALA A 113 -10.74 -18.80 0.70
C ALA A 113 -10.34 -17.78 -0.37
N VAL A 114 -11.18 -16.78 -0.59
CA VAL A 114 -10.86 -15.55 -1.32
C VAL A 114 -9.88 -14.69 -0.52
N GLY A 115 -9.15 -13.81 -1.15
CA GLY A 115 -8.33 -12.79 -0.47
C GLY A 115 -9.15 -12.00 0.56
N ARG A 116 -8.48 -11.35 1.49
CA ARG A 116 -9.17 -10.51 2.48
C ARG A 116 -9.58 -9.18 1.85
N THR A 117 -10.71 -8.65 2.30
CA THR A 117 -11.15 -7.31 1.90
C THR A 117 -10.28 -6.24 2.54
N GLY A 118 -10.11 -5.13 1.84
CA GLY A 118 -9.38 -3.96 2.32
C GLY A 118 -9.67 -2.78 1.42
N ALA A 119 -8.92 -1.70 1.51
CA ALA A 119 -9.01 -0.63 0.51
C ALA A 119 -8.74 -1.20 -0.88
N SER A 120 -7.63 -1.91 -1.06
CA SER A 120 -7.46 -2.86 -2.16
C SER A 120 -7.47 -4.28 -1.61
N ALA A 121 -8.05 -5.21 -2.34
CA ALA A 121 -8.20 -6.58 -1.88
C ALA A 121 -6.90 -7.39 -1.99
N GLY A 122 -6.70 -8.32 -1.06
CA GLY A 122 -5.65 -9.32 -1.15
C GLY A 122 -5.96 -10.40 -2.19
N GLY A 123 -4.93 -11.10 -2.66
CA GLY A 123 -5.03 -12.22 -3.58
C GLY A 123 -5.65 -13.47 -2.96
N GLY A 124 -6.37 -14.24 -3.76
CA GLY A 124 -6.93 -15.53 -3.36
C GLY A 124 -5.88 -16.64 -3.32
N SER A 125 -6.23 -17.76 -2.72
CA SER A 125 -5.41 -18.96 -2.70
C SER A 125 -5.53 -19.76 -4.01
N ARG A 126 -4.70 -20.79 -4.11
CA ARG A 126 -4.44 -21.67 -5.27
C ARG A 126 -5.63 -22.27 -6.03
N SER A 127 -6.84 -22.24 -5.52
CA SER A 127 -8.01 -22.92 -6.15
C SER A 127 -9.25 -22.04 -6.25
N ARG A 128 -9.13 -20.72 -6.21
CA ARG A 128 -10.31 -19.84 -6.24
C ARG A 128 -10.34 -18.84 -7.38
N THR A 129 -11.51 -18.79 -7.98
CA THR A 129 -11.88 -17.89 -9.08
C THR A 129 -12.52 -16.58 -8.60
N SER A 130 -12.77 -16.42 -7.30
CA SER A 130 -13.44 -15.25 -6.75
C SER A 130 -12.45 -14.27 -6.14
N ALA A 131 -12.63 -13.02 -6.46
CA ALA A 131 -11.90 -11.91 -5.89
C ALA A 131 -12.63 -11.36 -4.67
N ALA A 132 -11.90 -10.84 -3.72
CA ALA A 132 -12.47 -9.98 -2.70
C ALA A 132 -12.83 -8.63 -3.34
N SER A 133 -13.93 -8.04 -2.90
CA SER A 133 -14.31 -6.68 -3.32
C SER A 133 -13.67 -5.66 -2.39
N ALA A 134 -13.35 -4.50 -2.91
CA ALA A 134 -12.96 -3.35 -2.12
C ALA A 134 -13.81 -2.15 -2.51
N SER A 135 -14.03 -1.27 -1.55
CA SER A 135 -14.69 0.00 -1.75
C SER A 135 -13.90 1.07 -1.01
N PHE A 136 -13.62 2.16 -1.70
CA PHE A 136 -12.89 3.26 -1.11
C PHE A 136 -13.50 4.60 -1.55
N PRO A 137 -14.54 5.07 -0.86
CA PRO A 137 -15.26 6.29 -1.22
C PRO A 137 -14.39 7.54 -0.99
N PRO A 138 -14.70 8.64 -1.70
CA PRO A 138 -14.11 9.94 -1.41
C PRO A 138 -14.54 10.44 -0.02
N VAL A 139 -13.72 11.31 0.58
CA VAL A 139 -14.01 11.97 1.86
C VAL A 139 -14.18 13.45 1.61
N SER A 140 -15.36 13.97 1.94
CA SER A 140 -15.67 15.40 1.83
C SER A 140 -15.46 16.12 3.16
N THR A 141 -14.87 17.30 3.09
CA THR A 141 -14.66 18.23 4.21
C THR A 141 -15.24 19.60 3.84
N PRO A 142 -15.48 20.49 4.78
CA PRO A 142 -15.94 21.86 4.47
C PRO A 142 -15.07 22.62 3.48
N GLY A 143 -13.78 22.32 3.41
CA GLY A 143 -12.82 23.01 2.52
C GLY A 143 -12.51 22.28 1.21
N GLY A 144 -13.15 21.15 0.91
CA GLY A 144 -12.88 20.36 -0.30
C GLY A 144 -13.08 18.87 -0.13
N THR A 145 -12.83 18.12 -1.20
CA THR A 145 -13.01 16.65 -1.22
C THR A 145 -11.69 15.97 -1.54
N LEU A 146 -11.37 14.95 -0.75
CA LEU A 146 -10.28 14.00 -1.05
C LEU A 146 -10.85 12.84 -1.87
N THR A 147 -10.29 12.60 -3.04
CA THR A 147 -10.67 11.46 -3.89
C THR A 147 -9.99 10.20 -3.39
N GLY A 148 -10.75 9.13 -3.31
CA GLY A 148 -10.23 7.80 -2.96
C GLY A 148 -9.66 7.09 -4.19
N TYR A 149 -8.47 6.51 -4.03
CA TYR A 149 -7.80 5.66 -5.01
C TYR A 149 -7.55 4.30 -4.38
N ALA A 150 -8.31 3.33 -4.78
CA ALA A 150 -8.10 1.93 -4.48
C ALA A 150 -8.85 1.12 -5.53
N HIS A 151 -8.19 0.16 -6.12
CA HIS A 151 -8.84 -0.79 -7.02
C HIS A 151 -9.02 -2.10 -6.27
N GLY A 152 -10.26 -2.33 -5.85
CA GLY A 152 -10.69 -3.57 -5.23
C GLY A 152 -10.80 -4.70 -6.21
N SER A 153 -10.09 -4.65 -7.27
CA SER A 153 -10.18 -5.71 -8.24
C SER A 153 -9.41 -6.91 -7.80
N SER A 154 -10.17 -7.92 -7.74
CA SER A 154 -9.84 -9.31 -8.00
C SER A 154 -8.41 -9.64 -7.64
N GLY A 155 -8.20 -10.03 -6.43
CA GLY A 155 -7.10 -10.91 -6.18
C GLY A 155 -7.11 -11.93 -7.31
N GLY A 156 -5.99 -12.01 -8.08
CA GLY A 156 -5.94 -12.85 -9.26
C GLY A 156 -6.44 -14.25 -8.94
N THR A 157 -7.15 -14.83 -9.85
CA THR A 157 -7.60 -16.22 -9.74
C THR A 157 -6.44 -17.13 -10.02
N SER A 158 -6.43 -18.28 -9.38
CA SER A 158 -5.52 -19.37 -9.72
C SER A 158 -6.24 -20.36 -10.62
N PRO A 159 -5.61 -20.85 -11.71
CA PRO A 159 -6.18 -21.95 -12.46
C PRO A 159 -6.28 -23.19 -11.58
N SER A 160 -7.35 -23.98 -11.78
CA SER A 160 -7.57 -25.25 -11.10
C SER A 160 -6.54 -26.29 -11.52
N HIS A 161 -6.10 -27.11 -10.55
CA HIS A 161 -5.28 -28.34 -10.62
C HIS A 161 -4.74 -28.78 -11.99
N PRO A 162 -3.45 -29.22 -12.15
CA PRO A 162 -2.57 -29.68 -11.07
C PRO A 162 -1.47 -28.69 -10.63
N ARG A 163 -1.50 -27.44 -11.08
CA ARG A 163 -0.43 -26.48 -10.83
C ARG A 163 -0.96 -25.27 -10.11
N TYR A 164 -0.70 -25.21 -8.83
CA TYR A 164 -1.24 -24.18 -7.95
C TYR A 164 -0.43 -22.88 -7.99
N SER A 165 -1.10 -21.78 -8.34
CA SER A 165 -0.55 -20.43 -8.24
C SER A 165 -1.45 -19.57 -7.39
N GLY A 166 -0.89 -18.74 -6.54
CA GLY A 166 -1.62 -17.72 -5.79
C GLY A 166 -2.04 -16.55 -6.67
N GLY A 167 -3.16 -15.96 -6.36
CA GLY A 167 -3.60 -14.71 -6.95
C GLY A 167 -2.78 -13.53 -6.43
N ALA A 168 -2.81 -12.41 -7.10
CA ALA A 168 -2.12 -11.18 -6.67
C ALA A 168 -3.05 -10.19 -5.99
N GLY A 169 -2.52 -9.29 -5.17
CA GLY A 169 -3.28 -8.21 -4.56
C GLY A 169 -3.53 -7.04 -5.50
N GLY A 170 -4.66 -6.36 -5.34
CA GLY A 170 -4.97 -5.12 -6.08
C GLY A 170 -4.08 -3.96 -5.68
N GLY A 171 -3.90 -2.98 -6.57
CA GLY A 171 -3.16 -1.73 -6.33
C GLY A 171 -4.08 -0.52 -6.25
N SER A 172 -3.54 0.63 -5.90
CA SER A 172 -4.30 1.89 -5.86
C SER A 172 -4.54 2.49 -7.26
N GLY A 173 -3.70 2.16 -8.24
CA GLY A 173 -3.79 2.68 -9.61
C GLY A 173 -4.33 1.67 -10.62
N GLY A 174 -4.43 0.40 -10.26
CA GLY A 174 -4.93 -0.63 -11.15
C GLY A 174 -5.11 -1.99 -10.51
N ALA A 175 -5.86 -2.82 -11.19
CA ALA A 175 -6.17 -4.18 -10.81
C ALA A 175 -4.96 -5.10 -10.85
N ALA A 176 -4.99 -6.15 -10.02
CA ALA A 176 -4.08 -7.27 -10.18
C ALA A 176 -4.38 -8.03 -11.47
N LEU A 177 -3.36 -8.55 -12.10
CA LEU A 177 -3.48 -9.47 -13.22
C LEU A 177 -3.54 -10.91 -12.71
N GLN A 178 -4.39 -11.68 -13.32
CA GLN A 178 -4.53 -13.10 -13.02
C GLN A 178 -3.26 -13.87 -13.35
N ALA A 179 -3.08 -15.02 -12.67
CA ALA A 179 -2.15 -16.04 -13.14
C ALA A 179 -2.70 -16.66 -14.44
N TRP A 180 -2.12 -16.30 -15.57
CA TRP A 180 -2.63 -16.72 -16.89
C TRP A 180 -2.15 -18.09 -17.34
N ASP A 181 -1.05 -18.54 -16.83
CA ASP A 181 -0.52 -19.86 -17.12
C ASP A 181 -0.17 -20.62 -15.84
N ASN A 182 -0.02 -21.93 -16.02
CA ASN A 182 0.33 -22.82 -14.92
C ASN A 182 1.76 -22.61 -14.36
N ASN A 183 2.50 -21.62 -14.85
CA ASN A 183 3.92 -21.43 -14.51
C ASN A 183 4.23 -20.15 -13.72
N LYS A 184 3.25 -19.23 -13.55
CA LYS A 184 3.50 -17.96 -12.84
C LYS A 184 2.39 -17.64 -11.84
N GLY A 185 2.76 -17.07 -10.70
CA GLY A 185 1.84 -16.41 -9.80
C GLY A 185 1.21 -15.17 -10.45
N GLY A 186 0.08 -14.70 -9.93
CA GLY A 186 -0.57 -13.48 -10.40
C GLY A 186 0.33 -12.25 -10.22
N THR A 187 0.22 -11.28 -11.10
CA THR A 187 0.97 -10.00 -11.01
C THR A 187 0.18 -8.98 -10.20
N GLY A 188 0.84 -8.33 -9.24
CA GLY A 188 0.25 -7.31 -8.38
C GLY A 188 -0.27 -6.10 -9.16
N GLY A 189 -1.33 -5.48 -8.64
CA GLY A 189 -1.91 -4.26 -9.18
C GLY A 189 -0.96 -3.07 -9.07
N THR A 190 -1.03 -2.15 -10.03
CA THR A 190 -0.14 -0.99 -10.12
C THR A 190 -0.46 0.06 -9.06
N ALA A 191 0.53 0.86 -8.68
CA ALA A 191 0.36 2.05 -7.85
C ALA A 191 -0.30 3.20 -8.63
N ALA A 192 -1.02 4.07 -7.94
CA ALA A 192 -1.38 5.38 -8.46
C ALA A 192 -0.19 6.35 -8.32
N CYS A 193 -0.05 7.25 -9.29
CA CYS A 193 1.01 8.26 -9.31
C CYS A 193 0.47 9.64 -8.94
N PHE A 194 1.15 10.31 -8.00
CA PHE A 194 0.81 11.65 -7.52
C PHE A 194 2.02 12.59 -7.70
N PRO A 195 2.18 13.23 -8.88
CA PRO A 195 3.38 14.01 -9.21
C PRO A 195 3.69 15.13 -8.24
N LYS A 196 2.67 15.69 -7.59
CA LYS A 196 2.86 16.74 -6.57
C LYS A 196 3.58 16.22 -5.31
N PHE A 197 3.59 14.91 -5.09
CA PHE A 197 4.30 14.21 -4.03
C PHE A 197 5.39 13.29 -4.59
N ALA A 198 5.74 13.47 -5.88
CA ALA A 198 6.84 12.76 -6.52
C ALA A 198 8.19 13.35 -6.10
N GLY A 199 9.11 12.44 -5.88
CA GLY A 199 10.44 12.60 -5.38
C GLY A 199 11.21 13.88 -5.69
N GLY A 200 11.91 14.23 -4.83
CA GLY A 200 13.02 15.11 -4.60
C GLY A 200 13.34 14.96 -3.15
N TYR A 201 14.57 14.94 -2.80
CA TYR A 201 14.96 15.00 -1.41
C TYR A 201 14.21 16.17 -0.77
N LEU A 202 13.39 15.90 0.25
CA LEU A 202 12.93 16.97 1.12
C LEU A 202 14.19 17.69 1.60
N PRO A 203 14.26 19.04 1.47
CA PRO A 203 15.42 19.79 1.96
C PRO A 203 15.68 19.38 3.42
N GLY A 204 16.92 19.01 3.73
CA GLY A 204 17.34 18.24 4.90
C GLY A 204 17.11 18.85 6.29
N ASN A 205 16.16 19.74 6.50
CA ASN A 205 15.95 20.39 7.79
C ASN A 205 14.77 19.86 8.62
N TYR A 206 14.03 18.84 8.13
CA TYR A 206 12.87 18.31 8.83
C TYR A 206 12.81 16.78 8.92
N VAL A 207 13.84 16.09 8.48
CA VAL A 207 13.96 14.64 8.70
C VAL A 207 15.12 14.42 9.65
N PRO A 208 14.92 13.79 10.83
CA PRO A 208 16.02 13.47 11.74
C PRO A 208 17.13 12.74 10.99
N ALA A 209 18.40 13.08 11.29
CA ALA A 209 19.56 12.41 10.73
C ALA A 209 19.44 10.89 10.91
N GLY A 210 19.39 10.14 9.81
CA GLY A 210 19.17 8.68 9.80
C GLY A 210 17.88 8.24 9.09
N TYR A 211 16.88 9.10 8.91
CA TYR A 211 15.67 8.79 8.17
C TYR A 211 15.75 9.38 6.75
N ARG A 212 16.36 8.64 5.84
CA ARG A 212 16.25 8.97 4.41
C ARG A 212 14.94 8.39 3.89
N VAL A 213 13.89 9.21 3.87
CA VAL A 213 12.64 8.86 3.21
C VAL A 213 12.86 9.04 1.71
N GLN A 214 13.11 7.96 1.02
CA GLN A 214 13.09 7.94 -0.43
C GLN A 214 11.62 8.00 -0.87
N ILE A 215 11.12 9.18 -1.16
CA ILE A 215 9.84 9.35 -1.82
C ILE A 215 10.06 8.88 -3.25
N GLY A 216 9.78 7.62 -3.51
CA GLY A 216 9.87 7.04 -4.84
C GLY A 216 8.96 7.80 -5.80
N GLY A 217 9.32 7.98 -7.05
CA GLY A 217 8.67 8.70 -8.16
C GLY A 217 7.19 9.10 -8.09
N GLY A 218 6.63 9.33 -6.91
CA GLY A 218 5.23 9.69 -6.67
C GLY A 218 4.23 8.53 -6.77
N ALA A 219 4.69 7.30 -6.90
CA ALA A 219 3.86 6.12 -6.97
C ALA A 219 3.68 5.50 -5.57
N TYR A 220 2.44 5.29 -5.14
CA TYR A 220 2.08 4.79 -3.82
C TYR A 220 1.09 3.63 -3.91
N ALA A 221 1.23 2.67 -3.00
CA ALA A 221 0.27 1.61 -2.80
C ALA A 221 0.08 0.68 -4.02
N ALA A 222 1.11 -0.10 -4.37
CA ALA A 222 1.05 -1.21 -5.32
C ALA A 222 0.69 -2.53 -4.64
N GLY A 223 0.02 -3.43 -5.32
CA GLY A 223 -0.32 -4.76 -4.82
C GLY A 223 0.85 -5.75 -4.87
N GLY A 224 0.85 -6.75 -4.00
CA GLY A 224 1.83 -7.84 -4.01
C GLY A 224 1.52 -8.91 -5.05
N GLY A 225 2.54 -9.55 -5.59
CA GLY A 225 2.44 -10.69 -6.50
C GLY A 225 2.02 -11.99 -5.79
N GLY A 226 1.37 -12.91 -6.48
CA GLY A 226 1.01 -14.23 -5.95
C GLY A 226 2.20 -15.18 -5.90
N GLY A 227 2.22 -16.07 -4.92
CA GLY A 227 3.20 -17.15 -4.81
C GLY A 227 2.92 -18.29 -5.79
N LYS A 228 3.89 -19.18 -5.97
CA LYS A 228 3.81 -20.32 -6.88
C LYS A 228 4.12 -21.62 -6.18
N GLU A 229 3.32 -22.64 -6.44
CA GLU A 229 3.64 -24.04 -6.15
C GLU A 229 4.05 -24.74 -7.43
N ASP A 230 5.24 -25.33 -7.47
CA ASP A 230 5.55 -26.37 -8.44
C ASP A 230 6.62 -27.33 -7.88
N SER A 231 6.25 -28.59 -7.77
CA SER A 231 7.17 -29.66 -7.39
C SER A 231 7.86 -30.30 -8.60
N GLN A 232 7.50 -29.92 -9.84
CA GLN A 232 7.91 -30.68 -11.03
C GLN A 232 8.52 -29.87 -12.18
N ASN A 233 8.44 -28.54 -12.19
CA ASN A 233 9.05 -27.72 -13.24
C ASN A 233 9.96 -26.66 -12.65
N ALA A 234 11.23 -26.71 -12.97
CA ALA A 234 12.27 -25.77 -12.52
C ALA A 234 12.02 -24.31 -12.96
N ASP A 235 11.08 -24.06 -13.88
CA ASP A 235 10.82 -22.76 -14.50
C ASP A 235 9.66 -21.97 -13.87
N GLY A 236 9.06 -22.49 -12.79
CA GLY A 236 7.97 -21.82 -12.09
C GLY A 236 8.41 -20.50 -11.44
N GLN A 237 7.76 -19.38 -11.75
CA GLN A 237 8.08 -18.08 -11.19
C GLN A 237 6.96 -17.58 -10.26
N GLY A 238 7.32 -16.95 -9.17
CA GLY A 238 6.40 -16.13 -8.39
C GLY A 238 5.89 -14.96 -9.24
N GLY A 239 4.70 -14.48 -8.93
CA GLY A 239 4.14 -13.31 -9.58
C GLY A 239 4.95 -12.06 -9.31
N ALA A 240 5.09 -11.19 -10.29
CA ALA A 240 5.73 -9.89 -10.09
C ALA A 240 4.90 -9.05 -9.11
N GLY A 241 5.56 -8.28 -8.27
CA GLY A 241 4.92 -7.21 -7.51
C GLY A 241 4.41 -6.12 -8.46
N GLY A 242 3.36 -5.42 -8.04
CA GLY A 242 2.83 -4.29 -8.81
C GLY A 242 3.87 -3.18 -8.97
N VAL A 243 3.84 -2.52 -10.14
CA VAL A 243 4.72 -1.37 -10.40
C VAL A 243 4.44 -0.26 -9.38
N GLY A 244 5.47 0.21 -8.71
CA GLY A 244 5.39 1.20 -7.63
C GLY A 244 5.80 0.65 -6.26
N GLY A 245 6.26 -0.62 -6.18
CA GLY A 245 6.88 -1.16 -4.98
C GLY A 245 6.19 -2.34 -4.32
N GLY A 246 5.27 -3.01 -5.01
CA GLY A 246 4.68 -4.25 -4.51
C GLY A 246 5.73 -5.38 -4.37
N GLY A 247 5.58 -6.20 -3.32
CA GLY A 247 6.46 -7.35 -3.10
C GLY A 247 6.26 -8.45 -4.15
N MET A 248 7.32 -9.10 -4.61
CA MET A 248 7.23 -10.26 -5.52
C MET A 248 6.79 -11.53 -4.77
N GLY A 249 6.05 -12.39 -5.43
CA GLY A 249 5.71 -13.72 -4.93
C GLY A 249 6.92 -14.66 -4.89
N GLY A 250 6.92 -15.57 -3.92
CA GLY A 250 7.91 -16.62 -3.80
C GLY A 250 7.71 -17.76 -4.80
N TYR A 251 8.75 -18.54 -5.08
CA TYR A 251 8.74 -19.67 -6.02
C TYR A 251 9.62 -20.84 -5.54
N PRO A 252 9.32 -22.12 -5.96
CA PRO A 252 9.85 -23.33 -5.31
C PRO A 252 11.36 -23.53 -5.34
N HIS A 253 12.02 -23.16 -6.41
CA HIS A 253 13.45 -23.46 -6.64
C HIS A 253 14.37 -22.26 -6.40
N GLY A 254 13.91 -21.24 -5.69
CA GLY A 254 14.69 -20.03 -5.42
C GLY A 254 14.24 -19.34 -4.13
N ALA A 255 13.74 -18.13 -4.23
CA ALA A 255 13.21 -17.39 -3.10
C ALA A 255 11.80 -17.89 -2.75
N THR A 256 11.66 -18.87 -1.84
CA THR A 256 10.38 -19.42 -1.40
C THR A 256 9.55 -18.41 -0.61
N GLN A 257 10.22 -17.42 -0.01
CA GLN A 257 9.56 -16.33 0.70
C GLN A 257 9.04 -15.29 -0.29
N GLY A 258 7.81 -14.82 -0.07
CA GLY A 258 7.32 -13.61 -0.69
C GLY A 258 8.14 -12.40 -0.21
N GLN A 259 8.41 -11.47 -1.11
CA GLN A 259 9.11 -10.24 -0.76
C GLN A 259 8.17 -9.26 -0.05
N ALA A 260 8.71 -8.47 0.87
CA ALA A 260 7.97 -7.37 1.46
C ALA A 260 7.67 -6.28 0.42
N GLY A 261 6.54 -5.58 0.61
CA GLY A 261 6.30 -4.31 -0.07
C GLY A 261 7.33 -3.27 0.39
N PHE A 262 7.93 -2.52 -0.53
CA PHE A 262 9.05 -1.63 -0.19
C PHE A 262 8.72 -0.13 -0.33
N ASN A 263 7.56 0.21 -0.86
CA ASN A 263 7.09 1.59 -0.90
C ASN A 263 5.82 1.76 -0.06
N TYR A 264 5.49 2.99 0.36
CA TYR A 264 4.37 3.25 1.26
C TYR A 264 3.06 2.65 0.75
N GLY A 265 2.38 1.93 1.64
CA GLY A 265 1.11 1.29 1.37
C GLY A 265 1.17 0.08 0.44
N CYS A 266 2.34 -0.39 0.03
CA CYS A 266 2.47 -1.52 -0.87
C CYS A 266 2.20 -2.86 -0.18
N GLY A 267 1.51 -3.76 -0.87
CA GLY A 267 1.26 -5.12 -0.41
C GLY A 267 2.48 -6.03 -0.52
N GLY A 268 2.60 -6.99 0.38
CA GLY A 268 3.63 -8.04 0.36
C GLY A 268 3.30 -9.17 -0.61
N GLY A 269 4.31 -9.83 -1.16
CA GLY A 269 4.16 -10.99 -2.05
C GLY A 269 3.73 -12.26 -1.30
N GLY A 270 2.95 -13.13 -1.94
CA GLY A 270 2.59 -14.45 -1.42
C GLY A 270 3.79 -15.38 -1.35
N GLY A 271 3.82 -16.30 -0.37
CA GLY A 271 4.85 -17.32 -0.24
C GLY A 271 4.78 -18.38 -1.35
N GLY A 272 5.91 -18.91 -1.76
CA GLY A 272 6.02 -20.08 -2.64
C GLY A 272 5.92 -21.39 -1.86
N TYR A 273 6.21 -22.52 -2.50
CA TYR A 273 6.25 -23.84 -1.88
C TYR A 273 7.63 -24.49 -1.96
N SER A 274 8.15 -25.00 -0.84
CA SER A 274 9.46 -25.65 -0.81
C SER A 274 9.54 -26.93 0.04
N ASN A 275 8.43 -27.43 0.60
CA ASN A 275 8.43 -28.46 1.65
C ASN A 275 9.30 -28.11 2.87
N GLY A 276 9.58 -26.85 3.12
CA GLY A 276 10.45 -26.36 4.17
C GLY A 276 9.85 -25.17 4.96
N PRO A 277 10.55 -24.74 6.01
CA PRO A 277 10.10 -23.63 6.84
C PRO A 277 10.13 -22.25 6.16
N GLY A 278 10.47 -22.19 4.87
CA GLY A 278 10.64 -20.96 4.09
C GLY A 278 9.40 -20.39 3.41
N ASP A 279 8.26 -21.04 3.55
CA ASP A 279 7.05 -20.73 2.75
C ASP A 279 6.25 -19.54 3.31
N ARG A 280 6.93 -18.46 3.64
CA ARG A 280 6.33 -17.24 4.24
C ARG A 280 5.90 -16.24 3.17
N GLY A 281 4.78 -15.56 3.42
CA GLY A 281 4.44 -14.36 2.70
C GLY A 281 5.31 -13.18 3.13
N GLY A 282 5.47 -12.20 2.25
CA GLY A 282 6.12 -10.94 2.56
C GLY A 282 5.22 -10.00 3.36
N ASP A 283 5.81 -9.13 4.17
CA ASP A 283 5.08 -8.11 4.91
C ASP A 283 4.61 -6.99 3.96
N GLY A 284 3.48 -6.38 4.25
CA GLY A 284 3.07 -5.14 3.63
C GLY A 284 3.87 -3.95 4.16
N ALA A 285 3.97 -2.89 3.39
CA ALA A 285 4.61 -1.65 3.82
C ALA A 285 3.65 -0.76 4.63
N ALA A 286 4.20 0.00 5.57
CA ALA A 286 3.43 0.99 6.32
C ALA A 286 2.86 2.09 5.42
N GLY A 287 1.81 2.76 5.89
CA GLY A 287 1.25 3.94 5.26
C GLY A 287 2.08 5.20 5.46
N VAL A 288 1.56 6.31 4.94
CA VAL A 288 2.16 7.65 5.09
C VAL A 288 1.08 8.72 5.02
N VAL A 289 1.28 9.82 5.70
CA VAL A 289 0.50 11.05 5.52
C VAL A 289 1.43 12.17 5.09
N MET A 290 1.06 12.90 4.05
CA MET A 290 1.80 14.06 3.55
C MET A 290 0.84 15.22 3.31
N VAL A 291 1.29 16.41 3.73
CA VAL A 291 0.59 17.66 3.46
C VAL A 291 1.62 18.64 2.91
N ARG A 292 1.27 19.37 1.85
CA ARG A 292 2.08 20.47 1.36
C ARG A 292 1.24 21.69 1.07
N TYR A 293 1.84 22.84 1.20
CA TYR A 293 1.20 24.11 0.86
C TYR A 293 2.24 25.14 0.39
N PRO A 294 1.84 26.13 -0.44
CA PRO A 294 2.74 27.18 -0.89
C PRO A 294 3.17 28.06 0.29
N MET A 295 4.46 28.33 0.39
CA MET A 295 4.96 29.36 1.29
C MET A 295 4.59 30.72 0.70
N GLY A 296 3.80 31.53 1.43
CA GLY A 296 3.59 32.92 1.04
C GLY A 296 4.97 33.61 0.92
N LEU A 297 5.21 34.30 -0.18
CA LEU A 297 6.32 35.24 -0.24
C LEU A 297 6.07 36.23 0.89
N ALA A 298 7.01 36.32 1.84
CA ALA A 298 7.00 37.42 2.78
C ALA A 298 6.84 38.70 1.96
N ALA A 299 5.78 39.45 2.22
CA ALA A 299 5.63 40.75 1.61
C ALA A 299 6.97 41.47 1.84
N LYS A 300 7.70 41.78 0.77
CA LYS A 300 8.82 42.71 0.89
C LYS A 300 8.18 43.98 1.47
N ASN A 301 8.50 44.29 2.72
CA ASN A 301 8.25 45.59 3.25
C ASN A 301 8.94 46.55 2.30
N SER A 302 8.18 47.14 1.39
CA SER A 302 8.57 48.36 0.70
C SER A 302 8.50 49.45 1.77
N GLY A 303 9.54 49.50 2.61
CA GLY A 303 9.81 50.66 3.43
C GLY A 303 10.06 51.83 2.51
N ALA A 304 9.16 52.76 2.54
CA ALA A 304 9.38 54.11 2.03
C ALA A 304 10.37 54.86 2.92
#